data_70761626ad37fe18cc099557793c9294
#
_entry.id   70761626ad37fe18cc099557793c9294
#
_cell.length_a   1.000
_cell.length_b   1.000
_cell.length_c   1.000
_cell.angle_alpha   90.00
_cell.angle_beta   90.00
_cell.angle_gamma   90.00
#
_symmetry.space_group_name_H-M   'P 1'
#
loop_
_entity.id
_entity.type
_entity.pdbx_description
1 polymer ?
#
loop_
_entity_poly.entity_id
_entity_poly.type
_entity_poly.pdbx_seq_one_letter_code
_entity_poly.pdbx_strand_id
1 'polypeptide(L)'
;MSAWKLAYQANCWGPLGGNAVGVTSINQLTYRTFADMAMAFKEIAKAGYEGVELFDGNLLDYSAADFKRLLSDNQLSFVAAYSGGNFIYQEILDEELDRIRMVADRAAELGAPHLVVGGGAQRYSGIQEDDYEKLAEALTQVDTIAKERGLQGHYHPHLTTIVESPDQVEKIFNLTPIHFCPDTAHLAAAGGDPAKLIREHASRISYVHLKGWQKEPFAFTPIDRGDIDTKPIIEALKANQYQGWVTVELDAWEDPYQGALVSKQYLDKEKTDK
;
A
#
# COMPACT_ATOMS: atom_id res chain seq x y z
N MET A 1 12.25 -11.01 19.53
CA MET A 1 11.76 -11.38 18.19
C MET A 1 10.82 -10.27 17.76
N SER A 2 10.91 -9.82 16.52
CA SER A 2 10.00 -8.80 15.97
C SER A 2 8.58 -9.36 15.96
N ALA A 3 7.63 -8.60 16.49
CA ALA A 3 6.22 -9.04 16.62
C ALA A 3 5.41 -8.86 15.32
N TRP A 4 5.98 -8.15 14.31
CA TRP A 4 5.30 -7.90 13.04
C TRP A 4 5.47 -9.04 12.04
N LYS A 5 4.46 -9.22 11.19
CA LYS A 5 4.38 -10.23 10.14
C LYS A 5 4.68 -9.65 8.78
N LEU A 6 5.11 -10.48 7.84
CA LEU A 6 5.44 -10.08 6.49
C LEU A 6 4.35 -10.49 5.49
N ALA A 7 3.92 -9.52 4.71
CA ALA A 7 3.07 -9.70 3.55
C ALA A 7 3.76 -9.17 2.29
N TYR A 8 3.17 -9.43 1.13
CA TYR A 8 3.63 -8.94 -0.16
C TYR A 8 2.46 -8.39 -0.97
N GLN A 9 2.66 -7.25 -1.62
CA GLN A 9 1.71 -6.72 -2.60
C GLN A 9 1.87 -7.46 -3.92
N ALA A 10 0.79 -8.00 -4.45
CA ALA A 10 0.84 -8.87 -5.64
C ALA A 10 1.05 -8.11 -6.97
N ASN A 11 1.23 -6.79 -6.94
CA ASN A 11 1.36 -5.94 -8.13
C ASN A 11 2.56 -6.28 -9.03
N CYS A 12 3.66 -6.77 -8.45
CA CYS A 12 4.89 -7.08 -9.18
C CYS A 12 4.76 -8.19 -10.24
N TRP A 13 3.76 -9.07 -10.11
CA TRP A 13 3.59 -10.22 -11.02
C TRP A 13 3.04 -9.87 -12.40
N GLY A 14 2.65 -8.65 -12.64
CA GLY A 14 2.26 -8.20 -13.96
C GLY A 14 2.34 -6.69 -14.07
N PRO A 15 2.68 -6.17 -15.26
CA PRO A 15 2.75 -4.75 -15.45
C PRO A 15 1.38 -4.13 -15.21
N LEU A 16 1.33 -3.09 -14.41
CA LEU A 16 0.17 -2.25 -14.24
C LEU A 16 -0.09 -1.52 -15.56
N GLY A 17 -1.18 -1.87 -16.26
CA GLY A 17 -1.51 -1.26 -17.55
C GLY A 17 -0.42 -1.37 -18.63
N GLY A 18 0.48 -2.37 -18.54
CA GLY A 18 1.58 -2.56 -19.48
C GLY A 18 2.84 -1.72 -19.21
N ASN A 19 2.85 -0.92 -18.14
CA ASN A 19 4.01 -0.13 -17.72
C ASN A 19 4.47 -0.53 -16.31
N ALA A 20 5.75 -0.36 -16.03
CA ALA A 20 6.34 -0.61 -14.71
C ALA A 20 5.84 0.35 -13.61
N VAL A 21 5.17 1.43 -13.99
CA VAL A 21 4.52 2.37 -13.08
C VAL A 21 3.02 2.19 -13.24
N GLY A 22 2.34 1.83 -12.17
CA GLY A 22 0.93 1.50 -12.16
C GLY A 22 0.03 2.55 -12.77
N VAL A 23 -0.85 2.11 -13.65
CA VAL A 23 -1.89 2.96 -14.23
C VAL A 23 -3.24 2.41 -13.82
N THR A 24 -4.08 3.26 -13.25
CA THR A 24 -5.50 2.96 -13.07
C THR A 24 -6.16 2.82 -14.43
N SER A 25 -7.07 1.88 -14.57
CA SER A 25 -7.94 1.85 -15.74
C SER A 25 -8.85 3.09 -15.70
N ILE A 26 -8.65 4.02 -16.61
CA ILE A 26 -9.47 5.23 -16.72
C ILE A 26 -10.97 4.87 -16.90
N ASN A 27 -11.25 3.74 -17.56
CA ASN A 27 -12.63 3.32 -17.85
C ASN A 27 -13.31 2.64 -16.67
N GLN A 28 -12.57 2.16 -15.67
CA GLN A 28 -13.09 1.38 -14.56
C GLN A 28 -12.75 1.96 -13.19
N LEU A 29 -11.93 3.01 -13.13
CA LEU A 29 -11.45 3.64 -11.90
C LEU A 29 -10.86 2.62 -10.90
N THR A 30 -10.16 1.59 -11.41
CA THR A 30 -9.60 0.51 -10.59
C THR A 30 -8.10 0.43 -10.75
N TYR A 31 -7.42 0.04 -9.66
CA TYR A 31 -6.07 -0.50 -9.75
C TYR A 31 -6.13 -1.97 -10.16
N ARG A 32 -5.29 -2.39 -11.08
CA ARG A 32 -5.28 -3.78 -11.55
C ARG A 32 -3.89 -4.21 -12.01
N THR A 33 -3.48 -5.38 -11.54
CA THR A 33 -2.32 -6.11 -12.04
C THR A 33 -2.78 -7.10 -13.11
N PHE A 34 -2.19 -7.03 -14.30
CA PHE A 34 -2.51 -7.91 -15.41
C PHE A 34 -1.64 -9.17 -15.37
N ALA A 35 -1.92 -10.05 -14.41
CA ALA A 35 -1.20 -11.30 -14.23
C ALA A 35 -2.13 -12.41 -13.71
N ASP A 36 -1.63 -13.63 -13.72
CA ASP A 36 -2.27 -14.76 -13.06
C ASP A 36 -2.05 -14.65 -11.54
N MET A 37 -3.09 -14.25 -10.81
CA MET A 37 -3.02 -14.12 -9.36
C MET A 37 -2.83 -15.46 -8.65
N ALA A 38 -3.25 -16.58 -9.23
CA ALA A 38 -2.98 -17.90 -8.65
C ALA A 38 -1.48 -18.23 -8.68
N MET A 39 -0.81 -17.87 -9.76
CA MET A 39 0.66 -17.98 -9.85
C MET A 39 1.33 -17.01 -8.85
N ALA A 40 0.90 -15.75 -8.79
CA ALA A 40 1.45 -14.76 -7.88
C ALA A 40 1.36 -15.23 -6.42
N PHE A 41 0.21 -15.71 -5.96
CA PHE A 41 0.02 -16.20 -4.59
C PHE A 41 0.92 -17.39 -4.27
N LYS A 42 1.04 -18.34 -5.20
CA LYS A 42 1.93 -19.48 -5.06
C LYS A 42 3.39 -19.05 -4.88
N GLU A 43 3.84 -18.09 -5.64
CA GLU A 43 5.22 -17.59 -5.60
C GLU A 43 5.48 -16.73 -4.37
N ILE A 44 4.51 -15.89 -3.94
CA ILE A 44 4.57 -15.14 -2.68
C ILE A 44 4.72 -16.10 -1.49
N ALA A 45 3.88 -17.13 -1.44
CA ALA A 45 3.97 -18.16 -0.39
C ALA A 45 5.30 -18.90 -0.43
N LYS A 46 5.78 -19.29 -1.63
CA LYS A 46 7.07 -19.95 -1.84
C LYS A 46 8.25 -19.07 -1.42
N ALA A 47 8.16 -17.74 -1.58
CA ALA A 47 9.16 -16.82 -1.09
C ALA A 47 9.16 -16.68 0.44
N GLY A 48 8.16 -17.23 1.14
CA GLY A 48 8.09 -17.30 2.61
C GLY A 48 7.30 -16.18 3.27
N TYR A 49 6.46 -15.47 2.53
CA TYR A 49 5.52 -14.49 3.10
C TYR A 49 4.31 -15.19 3.72
N GLU A 50 3.70 -14.54 4.71
CA GLU A 50 2.55 -15.05 5.46
C GLU A 50 1.23 -14.43 5.01
N GLY A 51 1.28 -13.34 4.26
CA GLY A 51 0.11 -12.60 3.82
C GLY A 51 0.29 -11.97 2.45
N VAL A 52 -0.83 -11.53 1.90
CA VAL A 52 -0.91 -10.88 0.59
C VAL A 52 -1.84 -9.68 0.65
N GLU A 53 -1.44 -8.61 -0.02
CA GLU A 53 -2.28 -7.47 -0.37
C GLU A 53 -2.62 -7.54 -1.85
N LEU A 54 -3.80 -7.05 -2.23
CA LEU A 54 -4.28 -7.10 -3.60
C LEU A 54 -4.96 -5.80 -4.00
N PHE A 55 -4.80 -5.41 -5.25
CA PHE A 55 -5.54 -4.32 -5.86
C PHE A 55 -7.03 -4.64 -5.99
N ASP A 56 -7.84 -3.62 -5.86
CA ASP A 56 -9.30 -3.69 -5.88
C ASP A 56 -9.87 -4.32 -7.16
N GLY A 57 -9.31 -4.01 -8.32
CA GLY A 57 -9.75 -4.59 -9.58
C GLY A 57 -9.52 -6.10 -9.67
N ASN A 58 -8.40 -6.60 -9.12
CA ASN A 58 -8.14 -8.04 -9.04
C ASN A 58 -9.02 -8.71 -7.98
N LEU A 59 -9.21 -8.05 -6.84
CA LEU A 59 -10.05 -8.56 -5.75
C LEU A 59 -11.49 -8.77 -6.19
N LEU A 60 -12.05 -7.84 -6.94
CA LEU A 60 -13.44 -7.87 -7.38
C LEU A 60 -13.72 -8.88 -8.51
N ASP A 61 -12.68 -9.41 -9.18
CA ASP A 61 -12.81 -10.46 -10.20
C ASP A 61 -13.13 -11.83 -9.62
N TYR A 62 -12.82 -12.06 -8.34
CA TYR A 62 -13.02 -13.35 -7.69
C TYR A 62 -14.35 -13.42 -6.97
N SER A 63 -15.00 -14.60 -7.00
CA SER A 63 -15.99 -14.92 -5.99
C SER A 63 -15.30 -15.04 -4.63
N ALA A 64 -16.02 -14.76 -3.53
CA ALA A 64 -15.44 -14.92 -2.19
C ALA A 64 -14.97 -16.37 -1.93
N ALA A 65 -15.71 -17.37 -2.45
CA ALA A 65 -15.35 -18.76 -2.30
C ALA A 65 -14.05 -19.13 -3.04
N ASP A 66 -13.88 -18.65 -4.28
CA ASP A 66 -12.67 -18.89 -5.06
C ASP A 66 -11.46 -18.21 -4.46
N PHE A 67 -11.63 -16.98 -3.97
CA PHE A 67 -10.54 -16.25 -3.33
C PHE A 67 -10.12 -16.92 -2.00
N LYS A 68 -11.08 -17.32 -1.16
CA LYS A 68 -10.79 -18.07 0.08
C LYS A 68 -10.06 -19.39 -0.20
N ARG A 69 -10.44 -20.10 -1.27
CA ARG A 69 -9.72 -21.29 -1.71
C ARG A 69 -8.29 -20.96 -2.12
N LEU A 70 -8.08 -19.91 -2.92
CA LEU A 70 -6.76 -19.47 -3.35
C LEU A 70 -5.84 -19.13 -2.16
N LEU A 71 -6.36 -18.42 -1.16
CA LEU A 71 -5.63 -18.14 0.08
C LEU A 71 -5.28 -19.43 0.85
N SER A 72 -6.27 -20.32 1.02
CA SER A 72 -6.11 -21.59 1.75
C SER A 72 -5.08 -22.50 1.11
N ASP A 73 -5.14 -22.67 -0.22
CA ASP A 73 -4.23 -23.51 -0.98
C ASP A 73 -2.76 -23.05 -0.87
N ASN A 74 -2.55 -21.76 -0.63
CA ASN A 74 -1.22 -21.17 -0.48
C ASN A 74 -0.87 -20.81 0.98
N GLN A 75 -1.76 -21.09 1.94
CA GLN A 75 -1.58 -20.77 3.37
C GLN A 75 -1.26 -19.29 3.62
N LEU A 76 -1.87 -18.41 2.84
CA LEU A 76 -1.74 -16.95 2.96
C LEU A 76 -2.93 -16.33 3.69
N SER A 77 -2.65 -15.30 4.48
CA SER A 77 -3.68 -14.38 5.00
C SER A 77 -3.95 -13.27 3.99
N PHE A 78 -5.20 -12.91 3.76
CA PHE A 78 -5.52 -11.68 3.06
C PHE A 78 -5.41 -10.52 4.04
N VAL A 79 -4.45 -9.60 3.83
CA VAL A 79 -4.10 -8.59 4.83
C VAL A 79 -4.66 -7.22 4.53
N ALA A 80 -4.77 -6.86 3.27
CA ALA A 80 -5.33 -5.58 2.83
C ALA A 80 -5.86 -5.64 1.41
N ALA A 81 -6.88 -4.83 1.14
CA ALA A 81 -7.24 -4.40 -0.19
C ALA A 81 -6.67 -2.99 -0.43
N TYR A 82 -6.02 -2.77 -1.58
CA TYR A 82 -5.59 -1.45 -2.02
C TYR A 82 -6.58 -0.92 -3.07
N SER A 83 -7.05 0.30 -2.86
CA SER A 83 -7.94 1.02 -3.76
C SER A 83 -7.54 2.50 -3.80
N GLY A 84 -8.38 3.35 -4.38
CA GLY A 84 -8.12 4.79 -4.38
C GLY A 84 -9.11 5.55 -5.23
N GLY A 85 -8.90 6.85 -5.28
CA GLY A 85 -9.70 7.79 -6.04
C GLY A 85 -8.97 9.11 -6.25
N ASN A 86 -9.57 10.00 -7.04
CA ASN A 86 -9.08 11.36 -7.16
C ASN A 86 -9.36 12.16 -5.87
N PHE A 87 -10.53 11.95 -5.26
CA PHE A 87 -11.00 12.47 -3.98
C PHE A 87 -11.15 14.00 -3.87
N ILE A 88 -10.62 14.76 -4.82
CA ILE A 88 -10.70 16.24 -4.83
C ILE A 88 -11.74 16.78 -5.82
N TYR A 89 -12.32 15.92 -6.66
CA TYR A 89 -13.35 16.30 -7.63
C TYR A 89 -14.73 15.89 -7.10
N GLN A 90 -15.48 16.89 -6.60
CA GLN A 90 -16.78 16.66 -5.95
C GLN A 90 -17.82 16.05 -6.88
N GLU A 91 -17.68 16.27 -8.20
CA GLU A 91 -18.61 15.77 -9.21
C GLU A 91 -18.60 14.24 -9.34
N ILE A 92 -17.51 13.57 -8.94
CA ILE A 92 -17.35 12.12 -9.02
C ILE A 92 -17.15 11.46 -7.67
N LEU A 93 -17.08 12.23 -6.59
CA LEU A 93 -16.72 11.73 -5.25
C LEU A 93 -17.69 10.63 -4.77
N ASP A 94 -18.99 10.78 -5.01
CA ASP A 94 -19.97 9.76 -4.62
C ASP A 94 -19.72 8.42 -5.30
N GLU A 95 -19.38 8.41 -6.59
CA GLU A 95 -19.03 7.19 -7.33
C GLU A 95 -17.73 6.56 -6.82
N GLU A 96 -16.73 7.38 -6.50
CA GLU A 96 -15.46 6.92 -5.90
C GLU A 96 -15.71 6.27 -4.53
N LEU A 97 -16.54 6.89 -3.68
CA LEU A 97 -16.88 6.36 -2.37
C LEU A 97 -17.76 5.10 -2.44
N ASP A 98 -18.68 5.01 -3.40
CA ASP A 98 -19.46 3.79 -3.63
C ASP A 98 -18.56 2.62 -4.00
N ARG A 99 -17.54 2.88 -4.83
CA ARG A 99 -16.52 1.89 -5.13
C ARG A 99 -15.73 1.48 -3.90
N ILE A 100 -15.28 2.44 -3.07
CA ILE A 100 -14.60 2.14 -1.80
C ILE A 100 -15.48 1.26 -0.91
N ARG A 101 -16.80 1.50 -0.84
CA ARG A 101 -17.75 0.65 -0.10
C ARG A 101 -17.76 -0.79 -0.62
N MET A 102 -17.82 -0.99 -1.95
CA MET A 102 -17.78 -2.32 -2.57
C MET A 102 -16.48 -3.07 -2.23
N VAL A 103 -15.35 -2.39 -2.31
CA VAL A 103 -14.03 -2.96 -1.99
C VAL A 103 -13.94 -3.32 -0.51
N ALA A 104 -14.38 -2.42 0.37
CA ALA A 104 -14.39 -2.64 1.81
C ALA A 104 -15.32 -3.80 2.22
N ASP A 105 -16.51 -3.92 1.60
CA ASP A 105 -17.42 -5.05 1.81
C ASP A 105 -16.74 -6.37 1.45
N ARG A 106 -16.09 -6.44 0.29
CA ARG A 106 -15.36 -7.63 -0.15
C ARG A 106 -14.15 -7.93 0.73
N ALA A 107 -13.37 -6.92 1.13
CA ALA A 107 -12.23 -7.10 2.02
C ALA A 107 -12.65 -7.66 3.39
N ALA A 108 -13.72 -7.11 3.98
CA ALA A 108 -14.28 -7.59 5.23
C ALA A 108 -14.83 -9.03 5.12
N GLU A 109 -15.55 -9.36 4.05
CA GLU A 109 -16.03 -10.72 3.77
C GLU A 109 -14.89 -11.75 3.71
N LEU A 110 -13.74 -11.33 3.25
CA LEU A 110 -12.54 -12.16 3.11
C LEU A 110 -11.64 -12.15 4.37
N GLY A 111 -12.00 -11.36 5.38
CA GLY A 111 -11.30 -11.29 6.67
C GLY A 111 -10.04 -10.45 6.68
N ALA A 112 -9.88 -9.54 5.70
CA ALA A 112 -8.79 -8.56 5.75
C ALA A 112 -8.97 -7.61 6.95
N PRO A 113 -7.91 -7.26 7.68
CA PRO A 113 -7.97 -6.24 8.72
C PRO A 113 -7.83 -4.81 8.20
N HIS A 114 -7.33 -4.59 6.97
CA HIS A 114 -6.95 -3.28 6.47
C HIS A 114 -7.57 -2.95 5.11
N LEU A 115 -7.90 -1.67 4.94
CA LEU A 115 -8.21 -1.04 3.66
C LEU A 115 -7.18 0.08 3.44
N VAL A 116 -6.40 -0.01 2.37
CA VAL A 116 -5.42 1.01 2.00
C VAL A 116 -5.94 1.80 0.81
N VAL A 117 -5.85 3.12 0.86
CA VAL A 117 -6.22 3.97 -0.27
C VAL A 117 -5.10 4.93 -0.63
N GLY A 118 -4.82 5.01 -1.92
CA GLY A 118 -4.07 6.09 -2.54
C GLY A 118 -5.02 7.16 -3.10
N GLY A 119 -4.48 8.30 -3.49
CA GLY A 119 -5.27 9.33 -4.16
C GLY A 119 -4.85 10.75 -3.83
N GLY A 120 -5.70 11.71 -4.20
CA GLY A 120 -5.37 13.12 -4.19
C GLY A 120 -4.78 13.55 -5.52
N ALA A 121 -5.60 13.56 -6.59
CA ALA A 121 -5.15 13.88 -7.94
C ALA A 121 -4.53 15.28 -8.02
N GLN A 122 -3.48 15.43 -8.83
CA GLN A 122 -2.96 16.73 -9.20
C GLN A 122 -3.79 17.34 -10.33
N ARG A 123 -4.14 18.63 -10.18
CA ARG A 123 -4.77 19.38 -11.28
C ARG A 123 -3.69 19.88 -12.24
N TYR A 124 -4.03 20.01 -13.52
CA TYR A 124 -3.15 20.64 -14.49
C TYR A 124 -2.79 22.08 -14.11
N SER A 125 -3.73 22.79 -13.44
CA SER A 125 -3.53 24.16 -12.93
C SER A 125 -2.70 24.24 -11.63
N GLY A 126 -2.23 23.11 -11.11
CA GLY A 126 -1.58 23.02 -9.81
C GLY A 126 -2.57 22.88 -8.65
N ILE A 127 -2.02 22.69 -7.45
CA ILE A 127 -2.79 22.49 -6.21
C ILE A 127 -3.57 23.78 -5.91
N GLN A 128 -4.87 23.63 -5.65
CA GLN A 128 -5.74 24.74 -5.24
C GLN A 128 -5.79 24.83 -3.71
N GLU A 129 -6.25 25.99 -3.22
CA GLU A 129 -6.26 26.31 -1.78
C GLU A 129 -7.08 25.27 -0.97
N ASP A 130 -8.20 24.80 -1.51
CA ASP A 130 -9.15 23.90 -0.88
C ASP A 130 -8.96 22.40 -1.24
N ASP A 131 -7.94 22.04 -2.03
CA ASP A 131 -7.73 20.65 -2.45
C ASP A 131 -7.37 19.73 -1.27
N TYR A 132 -6.63 20.23 -0.28
CA TYR A 132 -6.30 19.45 0.92
C TYR A 132 -7.50 19.21 1.82
N GLU A 133 -8.36 20.20 1.98
CA GLU A 133 -9.61 20.09 2.74
C GLU A 133 -10.55 19.07 2.08
N LYS A 134 -10.71 19.14 0.75
CA LYS A 134 -11.51 18.18 -0.01
C LYS A 134 -10.97 16.76 0.12
N LEU A 135 -9.65 16.58 -0.03
CA LEU A 135 -9.02 15.28 0.18
C LEU A 135 -9.23 14.78 1.61
N ALA A 136 -9.06 15.62 2.61
CA ALA A 136 -9.24 15.26 4.02
C ALA A 136 -10.68 14.83 4.34
N GLU A 137 -11.67 15.53 3.79
CA GLU A 137 -13.09 15.17 3.92
C GLU A 137 -13.38 13.80 3.30
N ALA A 138 -12.89 13.54 2.08
CA ALA A 138 -13.04 12.25 1.41
C ALA A 138 -12.33 11.12 2.20
N LEU A 139 -11.10 11.32 2.66
CA LEU A 139 -10.36 10.36 3.47
C LEU A 139 -11.03 10.08 4.82
N THR A 140 -11.70 11.07 5.41
CA THR A 140 -12.50 10.89 6.64
C THR A 140 -13.71 10.01 6.36
N GLN A 141 -14.35 10.15 5.19
CA GLN A 141 -15.42 9.26 4.78
C GLN A 141 -14.91 7.84 4.50
N VAL A 142 -13.74 7.68 3.88
CA VAL A 142 -13.09 6.38 3.68
C VAL A 142 -12.79 5.70 5.03
N ASP A 143 -12.27 6.43 6.01
CA ASP A 143 -12.02 5.92 7.36
C ASP A 143 -13.32 5.45 8.05
N THR A 144 -14.41 6.20 7.87
CA THR A 144 -15.74 5.81 8.35
C THR A 144 -16.24 4.53 7.67
N ILE A 145 -16.15 4.46 6.34
CA ILE A 145 -16.55 3.27 5.56
C ILE A 145 -15.78 2.02 6.02
N ALA A 146 -14.47 2.16 6.26
CA ALA A 146 -13.64 1.07 6.75
C ALA A 146 -14.08 0.61 8.15
N LYS A 147 -14.24 1.55 9.10
CA LYS A 147 -14.63 1.26 10.47
C LYS A 147 -15.99 0.58 10.59
N GLU A 148 -16.98 0.99 9.80
CA GLU A 148 -18.32 0.37 9.76
C GLU A 148 -18.26 -1.12 9.39
N ARG A 149 -17.18 -1.56 8.72
CA ARG A 149 -16.94 -2.94 8.27
C ARG A 149 -15.91 -3.69 9.10
N GLY A 150 -15.47 -3.08 10.21
CA GLY A 150 -14.44 -3.66 11.07
C GLY A 150 -13.03 -3.64 10.49
N LEU A 151 -12.80 -2.82 9.45
CA LEU A 151 -11.49 -2.60 8.85
C LEU A 151 -10.82 -1.36 9.45
N GLN A 152 -9.49 -1.34 9.41
CA GLN A 152 -8.72 -0.12 9.63
C GLN A 152 -8.43 0.54 8.29
N GLY A 153 -8.91 1.77 8.11
CA GLY A 153 -8.62 2.58 6.92
C GLY A 153 -7.25 3.24 7.00
N HIS A 154 -6.51 3.23 5.89
CA HIS A 154 -5.19 3.85 5.77
C HIS A 154 -5.10 4.69 4.52
N TYR A 155 -4.49 5.87 4.65
CA TYR A 155 -4.08 6.67 3.50
C TYR A 155 -2.59 6.44 3.21
N HIS A 156 -2.31 6.20 1.94
CA HIS A 156 -0.98 5.94 1.39
C HIS A 156 -0.57 7.12 0.50
N PRO A 157 0.21 8.10 1.02
CA PRO A 157 0.79 9.17 0.21
C PRO A 157 1.64 8.61 -0.91
N HIS A 158 1.46 9.16 -2.11
CA HIS A 158 2.06 8.58 -3.31
C HIS A 158 2.62 9.68 -4.22
N LEU A 159 3.76 9.41 -4.87
CA LEU A 159 4.29 10.28 -5.93
C LEU A 159 3.22 10.55 -6.98
N THR A 160 3.26 11.73 -7.58
CA THR A 160 2.30 12.24 -8.56
C THR A 160 0.91 12.57 -8.01
N THR A 161 0.77 12.66 -6.68
CA THR A 161 -0.43 13.17 -6.01
C THR A 161 -0.16 14.53 -5.36
N ILE A 162 -1.16 15.12 -4.71
CA ILE A 162 -0.97 16.37 -3.94
C ILE A 162 -0.33 16.14 -2.57
N VAL A 163 -0.06 14.86 -2.20
CA VAL A 163 0.58 14.51 -0.93
C VAL A 163 1.79 13.62 -1.21
N GLU A 164 2.94 14.23 -1.37
CA GLU A 164 4.23 13.57 -1.64
C GLU A 164 5.27 13.91 -0.58
N SER A 165 5.52 15.22 -0.37
CA SER A 165 6.57 15.72 0.52
C SER A 165 6.20 15.59 2.00
N PRO A 166 7.20 15.61 2.92
CA PRO A 166 6.95 15.57 4.35
C PRO A 166 5.97 16.65 4.85
N ASP A 167 6.09 17.87 4.35
CA ASP A 167 5.19 18.98 4.75
C ASP A 167 3.75 18.71 4.29
N GLN A 168 3.56 18.10 3.13
CA GLN A 168 2.24 17.72 2.61
C GLN A 168 1.66 16.55 3.40
N VAL A 169 2.49 15.58 3.80
CA VAL A 169 2.11 14.48 4.70
C VAL A 169 1.65 15.02 6.05
N GLU A 170 2.42 15.92 6.66
CA GLU A 170 2.04 16.56 7.92
C GLU A 170 0.72 17.32 7.76
N LYS A 171 0.57 18.11 6.68
CA LYS A 171 -0.63 18.88 6.40
C LYS A 171 -1.88 18.00 6.34
N ILE A 172 -1.86 16.91 5.55
CA ILE A 172 -3.05 16.06 5.38
C ILE A 172 -3.42 15.33 6.68
N PHE A 173 -2.44 14.78 7.41
CA PHE A 173 -2.72 14.06 8.66
C PHE A 173 -3.13 14.97 9.83
N ASN A 174 -2.98 16.27 9.72
CA ASN A 174 -3.59 17.24 10.65
C ASN A 174 -5.07 17.51 10.34
N LEU A 175 -5.56 17.17 9.14
CA LEU A 175 -6.92 17.46 8.68
C LEU A 175 -7.86 16.25 8.73
N THR A 176 -7.34 15.01 8.79
CA THR A 176 -8.15 13.77 8.78
C THR A 176 -7.73 12.79 9.86
N PRO A 177 -8.66 11.99 10.43
CA PRO A 177 -8.32 10.96 11.41
C PRO A 177 -7.80 9.65 10.80
N ILE A 178 -7.83 9.47 9.48
CA ILE A 178 -7.43 8.23 8.80
C ILE A 178 -6.00 7.82 9.19
N HIS A 179 -5.73 6.52 9.30
CA HIS A 179 -4.39 6.04 9.60
C HIS A 179 -3.41 6.27 8.44
N PHE A 180 -2.14 6.34 8.78
CA PHE A 180 -1.05 6.50 7.83
C PHE A 180 -0.49 5.14 7.43
N CYS A 181 -0.46 4.86 6.12
CA CYS A 181 0.34 3.79 5.53
C CYS A 181 1.58 4.41 4.88
N PRO A 182 2.73 4.49 5.57
CA PRO A 182 3.95 4.97 4.95
C PRO A 182 4.44 3.98 3.89
N ASP A 183 4.68 4.45 2.66
CA ASP A 183 5.51 3.77 1.68
C ASP A 183 6.90 4.37 1.68
N THR A 184 7.88 3.56 1.97
CA THR A 184 9.25 4.03 2.19
C THR A 184 9.92 4.59 0.94
N ALA A 185 9.59 4.07 -0.23
CA ALA A 185 10.14 4.54 -1.50
C ALA A 185 9.50 5.85 -1.96
N HIS A 186 8.17 5.96 -1.90
CA HIS A 186 7.49 7.21 -2.27
C HIS A 186 7.92 8.36 -1.37
N LEU A 187 7.99 8.14 -0.07
CA LEU A 187 8.44 9.15 0.89
C LEU A 187 9.90 9.58 0.67
N ALA A 188 10.80 8.61 0.42
CA ALA A 188 12.21 8.92 0.15
C ALA A 188 12.39 9.65 -1.19
N ALA A 189 11.72 9.22 -2.23
CA ALA A 189 11.77 9.85 -3.55
C ALA A 189 11.23 11.29 -3.54
N ALA A 190 10.27 11.58 -2.66
CA ALA A 190 9.74 12.93 -2.41
C ALA A 190 10.64 13.78 -1.48
N GLY A 191 11.82 13.29 -1.10
CA GLY A 191 12.79 14.01 -0.28
C GLY A 191 12.60 13.87 1.22
N GLY A 192 11.72 12.96 1.67
CA GLY A 192 11.51 12.65 3.08
C GLY A 192 12.52 11.63 3.64
N ASP A 193 12.58 11.55 4.96
CA ASP A 193 13.22 10.47 5.70
C ASP A 193 12.13 9.52 6.22
N PRO A 194 11.97 8.32 5.62
CA PRO A 194 10.92 7.38 6.02
C PRO A 194 11.02 6.96 7.49
N ALA A 195 12.23 6.75 8.00
CA ALA A 195 12.45 6.35 9.38
C ALA A 195 12.04 7.46 10.37
N LYS A 196 12.29 8.72 10.03
CA LYS A 196 11.84 9.88 10.81
C LYS A 196 10.32 9.98 10.81
N LEU A 197 9.68 9.92 9.63
CA LEU A 197 8.23 9.99 9.49
C LEU A 197 7.51 8.86 10.24
N ILE A 198 8.05 7.63 10.19
CA ILE A 198 7.52 6.49 10.95
C ILE A 198 7.61 6.75 12.46
N ARG A 199 8.68 7.36 12.96
CA ARG A 199 8.79 7.72 14.40
C ARG A 199 7.79 8.81 14.80
N GLU A 200 7.67 9.85 13.99
CA GLU A 200 6.82 11.01 14.28
C GLU A 200 5.32 10.67 14.24
N HIS A 201 4.91 9.78 13.34
CA HIS A 201 3.52 9.36 13.17
C HIS A 201 3.20 7.99 13.78
N ALA A 202 4.03 7.46 14.69
CA ALA A 202 3.91 6.09 15.22
C ALA A 202 2.50 5.72 15.69
N SER A 203 1.78 6.63 16.35
CA SER A 203 0.42 6.40 16.86
C SER A 203 -0.65 6.22 15.76
N ARG A 204 -0.33 6.58 14.53
CA ARG A 204 -1.21 6.48 13.36
C ARG A 204 -0.83 5.37 12.40
N ILE A 205 0.23 4.60 12.68
CA ILE A 205 0.75 3.58 11.78
C ILE A 205 0.44 2.19 12.34
N SER A 206 -0.41 1.45 11.63
CA SER A 206 -0.69 0.03 11.88
C SER A 206 -0.55 -0.84 10.64
N TYR A 207 -0.14 -0.25 9.53
CA TYR A 207 0.16 -0.90 8.25
C TYR A 207 1.27 -0.13 7.53
N VAL A 208 2.22 -0.83 6.92
CA VAL A 208 3.42 -0.23 6.29
C VAL A 208 3.68 -0.88 4.95
N HIS A 209 3.95 -0.06 3.94
CA HIS A 209 4.58 -0.50 2.69
C HIS A 209 6.09 -0.29 2.75
N LEU A 210 6.82 -1.39 2.70
CA LEU A 210 8.28 -1.39 2.67
C LEU A 210 8.75 -1.64 1.24
N LYS A 211 9.33 -0.62 0.63
CA LYS A 211 9.68 -0.57 -0.79
C LYS A 211 11.07 0.02 -0.96
N GLY A 212 11.88 -0.59 -1.80
CA GLY A 212 13.20 -0.07 -2.17
C GLY A 212 13.11 0.96 -3.30
N TRP A 213 14.07 1.86 -3.34
CA TRP A 213 14.15 2.89 -4.37
C TRP A 213 15.59 3.23 -4.72
N GLN A 214 15.82 3.51 -5.99
CA GLN A 214 17.07 4.00 -6.56
C GLN A 214 16.80 5.32 -7.27
N LYS A 215 17.62 6.32 -7.01
CA LYS A 215 17.45 7.66 -7.55
C LYS A 215 17.89 7.75 -9.02
N GLU A 216 19.02 7.14 -9.34
CA GLU A 216 19.64 7.28 -10.68
C GLU A 216 20.14 5.93 -11.22
N PRO A 217 19.60 5.38 -12.32
CA PRO A 217 18.32 5.81 -12.91
C PRO A 217 17.16 5.60 -11.94
N PHE A 218 16.10 6.42 -12.03
CA PHE A 218 14.95 6.27 -11.16
C PHE A 218 14.32 4.88 -11.34
N ALA A 219 14.24 4.11 -10.23
CA ALA A 219 13.60 2.81 -10.23
C ALA A 219 13.16 2.41 -8.82
N PHE A 220 12.06 1.67 -8.72
CA PHE A 220 11.78 0.90 -7.50
C PHE A 220 12.56 -0.41 -7.56
N THR A 221 13.08 -0.83 -6.41
CA THR A 221 14.00 -1.98 -6.31
C THR A 221 13.56 -2.93 -5.19
N PRO A 222 14.00 -4.20 -5.22
CA PRO A 222 13.97 -5.02 -4.01
C PRO A 222 14.66 -4.29 -2.84
N ILE A 223 14.20 -4.54 -1.62
CA ILE A 223 14.62 -3.77 -0.43
C ILE A 223 16.06 -4.04 0.05
N ASP A 224 16.73 -5.04 -0.52
CA ASP A 224 18.12 -5.37 -0.24
C ASP A 224 19.13 -4.47 -0.98
N ARG A 225 18.62 -3.56 -1.82
CA ARG A 225 19.42 -2.68 -2.70
C ARG A 225 18.73 -1.34 -2.94
N GLY A 226 19.40 -0.47 -3.72
CA GLY A 226 18.96 0.91 -3.98
C GLY A 226 19.58 1.89 -2.99
N ASP A 227 19.01 3.08 -2.93
CA ASP A 227 19.56 4.20 -2.17
C ASP A 227 18.90 4.36 -0.78
N ILE A 228 17.88 3.56 -0.46
CA ILE A 228 17.24 3.57 0.86
C ILE A 228 18.01 2.63 1.79
N ASP A 229 18.55 3.19 2.88
CA ASP A 229 18.99 2.37 4.00
C ASP A 229 17.75 1.91 4.79
N THR A 230 17.44 0.62 4.69
CA THR A 230 16.26 0.01 5.33
C THR A 230 16.46 -0.19 6.84
N LYS A 231 17.70 -0.21 7.34
CA LYS A 231 18.00 -0.47 8.77
C LYS A 231 17.38 0.56 9.71
N PRO A 232 17.55 1.89 9.51
CA PRO A 232 16.89 2.90 10.33
C PRO A 232 15.36 2.79 10.35
N ILE A 233 14.76 2.30 9.25
CA ILE A 233 13.31 2.07 9.14
C ILE A 233 12.90 0.91 10.04
N ILE A 234 13.62 -0.21 9.95
CA ILE A 234 13.39 -1.39 10.82
C ILE A 234 13.59 -1.03 12.29
N GLU A 235 14.63 -0.25 12.62
CA GLU A 235 14.86 0.26 13.97
C GLU A 235 13.73 1.15 14.47
N ALA A 236 13.18 2.03 13.62
CA ALA A 236 12.05 2.86 13.97
C ALA A 236 10.80 2.01 14.28
N LEU A 237 10.52 0.99 13.48
CA LEU A 237 9.41 0.05 13.73
C LEU A 237 9.63 -0.74 15.05
N LYS A 238 10.85 -1.21 15.32
CA LYS A 238 11.19 -1.89 16.57
C LYS A 238 11.04 -0.96 17.79
N ALA A 239 11.55 0.27 17.70
CA ALA A 239 11.46 1.27 18.78
C ALA A 239 10.01 1.65 19.10
N ASN A 240 9.16 1.72 18.09
CA ASN A 240 7.71 1.99 18.24
C ASN A 240 6.92 0.75 18.67
N GLN A 241 7.56 -0.39 18.95
CA GLN A 241 6.92 -1.66 19.31
C GLN A 241 5.85 -2.09 18.29
N TYR A 242 6.12 -1.82 17.02
CA TYR A 242 5.18 -2.10 15.93
C TYR A 242 4.82 -3.60 15.86
N GLN A 243 3.53 -3.91 15.77
CA GLN A 243 3.00 -5.29 15.74
C GLN A 243 2.09 -5.56 14.53
N GLY A 244 1.95 -4.58 13.64
CA GLY A 244 1.12 -4.70 12.44
C GLY A 244 1.78 -5.52 11.32
N TRP A 245 1.19 -5.42 10.14
CA TRP A 245 1.75 -6.00 8.93
C TRP A 245 2.76 -5.04 8.29
N VAL A 246 3.89 -5.59 7.87
CA VAL A 246 4.84 -4.93 6.98
C VAL A 246 4.72 -5.60 5.63
N THR A 247 4.13 -4.91 4.69
CA THR A 247 3.92 -5.39 3.33
C THR A 247 5.06 -4.91 2.45
N VAL A 248 5.80 -5.85 1.90
CA VAL A 248 6.81 -5.53 0.88
C VAL A 248 6.11 -5.23 -0.43
N GLU A 249 6.47 -4.14 -1.05
CA GLU A 249 5.94 -3.73 -2.35
C GLU A 249 7.07 -3.51 -3.36
N LEU A 250 6.81 -3.90 -4.60
CA LEU A 250 7.70 -3.71 -5.73
C LEU A 250 6.83 -3.65 -7.00
N ASP A 251 6.82 -2.50 -7.69
CA ASP A 251 5.88 -2.28 -8.80
C ASP A 251 6.17 -3.15 -10.01
N ALA A 252 7.45 -3.40 -10.29
CA ALA A 252 7.88 -4.29 -11.36
C ALA A 252 9.30 -4.79 -11.13
N TRP A 253 9.56 -6.01 -11.53
CA TRP A 253 10.90 -6.59 -11.54
C TRP A 253 10.99 -7.63 -12.66
N GLU A 254 12.19 -7.86 -13.19
CA GLU A 254 12.41 -8.82 -14.28
C GLU A 254 11.96 -10.23 -13.91
N ASP A 255 12.24 -10.65 -12.68
CA ASP A 255 11.74 -11.88 -12.07
C ASP A 255 11.05 -11.54 -10.74
N PRO A 256 9.71 -11.44 -10.71
CA PRO A 256 8.94 -11.09 -9.52
C PRO A 256 9.21 -12.00 -8.33
N TYR A 257 9.34 -13.30 -8.56
CA TYR A 257 9.66 -14.26 -7.50
C TYR A 257 11.02 -13.99 -6.88
N GLN A 258 12.06 -13.72 -7.69
CA GLN A 258 13.38 -13.40 -7.17
C GLN A 258 13.36 -12.05 -6.41
N GLY A 259 12.64 -11.05 -6.90
CA GLY A 259 12.47 -9.78 -6.20
C GLY A 259 11.84 -9.97 -4.82
N ALA A 260 10.78 -10.78 -4.73
CA ALA A 260 10.13 -11.13 -3.46
C ALA A 260 11.06 -11.94 -2.54
N LEU A 261 11.76 -12.95 -3.07
CA LEU A 261 12.64 -13.83 -2.30
C LEU A 261 13.82 -13.09 -1.68
N VAL A 262 14.53 -12.25 -2.45
CA VAL A 262 15.71 -11.50 -1.92
C VAL A 262 15.26 -10.48 -0.87
N SER A 263 14.13 -9.83 -1.05
CA SER A 263 13.53 -8.92 -0.07
C SER A 263 13.19 -9.65 1.22
N LYS A 264 12.60 -10.85 1.12
CA LYS A 264 12.28 -11.70 2.30
C LYS A 264 13.53 -12.11 3.06
N GLN A 265 14.54 -12.61 2.34
CA GLN A 265 15.81 -13.05 2.94
C GLN A 265 16.54 -11.91 3.65
N TYR A 266 16.52 -10.71 3.08
CA TYR A 266 17.07 -9.52 3.71
C TYR A 266 16.35 -9.21 5.04
N LEU A 267 15.02 -9.18 5.02
CA LEU A 267 14.22 -8.91 6.22
C LEU A 267 14.37 -9.97 7.31
N ASP A 268 14.46 -11.24 6.94
CA ASP A 268 14.68 -12.32 7.91
C ASP A 268 16.03 -12.17 8.63
N LYS A 269 17.07 -11.76 7.91
CA LYS A 269 18.37 -11.46 8.48
C LYS A 269 18.29 -10.28 9.45
N GLU A 270 17.70 -9.15 9.02
CA GLU A 270 17.58 -7.95 9.86
C GLU A 270 16.65 -8.15 11.09
N LYS A 271 15.72 -9.13 11.02
CA LYS A 271 14.90 -9.54 12.19
C LYS A 271 15.70 -10.29 13.25
N THR A 272 16.71 -11.05 12.84
CA THR A 272 17.50 -11.92 13.73
C THR A 272 18.72 -11.21 14.33
N ASP A 273 19.26 -10.21 13.66
CA ASP A 273 20.36 -9.42 14.17
C ASP A 273 19.89 -8.55 15.35
N LYS A 274 20.52 -8.81 16.52
CA LYS A 274 20.20 -8.17 17.81
C LYS A 274 20.97 -6.87 17.98
#